data_3487d2bac5313f6c17a8771df237649e
#
_entry.id   3487d2bac5313f6c17a8771df237649e
#
_cell.length_a   1.000
_cell.length_b   1.000
_cell.length_c   1.000
_cell.angle_alpha   90.00
_cell.angle_beta   90.00
_cell.angle_gamma   90.00
#
_symmetry.space_group_name_H-M   'P 1'
#
loop_
_entity.id
_entity.type
_entity.pdbx_description
1 polymer ?
#
loop_
_entity_poly.entity_id
_entity_poly.type
_entity_poly.pdbx_seq_one_letter_code
_entity_poly.pdbx_strand_id
1 'polypeptide(L)'
;NANQMRCLDGGWSYTWQGHRADEFAGKYNTIYEAFCNEYGKENVILNQGVTYNEKGKYWEENEPQIQGAVDAAKNADVIVACIGENSYTETPGNLTDLWLSENQRNLVKELAKTGKPVVLVLNEGRPRLIADIEPLAQGIIDILIPGNMGGDALANLVSGKSNFSGKMPYTYPKEINSLANYDFKKSEEVG
;
A
#
# COMPACT_ATOMS: atom_id res chain seq x y z
N ASN A 1 -2.11 -3.01 -4.80
CA ASN A 1 -3.09 -3.44 -3.76
C ASN A 1 -4.46 -2.76 -3.87
N ALA A 2 -4.62 -1.75 -4.75
CA ALA A 2 -5.82 -0.90 -4.79
C ALA A 2 -7.16 -1.65 -4.99
N ASN A 3 -7.16 -2.80 -5.63
CA ASN A 3 -8.39 -3.55 -5.98
C ASN A 3 -8.36 -4.99 -5.45
N GLN A 4 -7.85 -5.20 -4.24
CA GLN A 4 -7.75 -6.51 -3.60
C GLN A 4 -8.07 -6.43 -2.11
N MET A 5 -9.19 -7.00 -1.69
CA MET A 5 -9.60 -7.04 -0.27
C MET A 5 -8.62 -7.83 0.59
N ARG A 6 -8.03 -8.90 0.06
CA ARG A 6 -7.04 -9.69 0.80
C ARG A 6 -5.85 -8.88 1.30
N CYS A 7 -5.45 -7.83 0.58
CA CYS A 7 -4.38 -6.94 1.03
C CYS A 7 -4.83 -6.04 2.19
N LEU A 8 -6.10 -5.63 2.22
CA LEU A 8 -6.67 -4.84 3.30
C LEU A 8 -6.92 -5.66 4.56
N ASP A 9 -7.32 -6.92 4.40
CA ASP A 9 -7.73 -7.79 5.50
C ASP A 9 -6.56 -8.54 6.14
N GLY A 10 -5.56 -8.94 5.36
CA GLY A 10 -4.42 -9.69 5.85
C GLY A 10 -4.72 -11.13 6.27
N GLY A 11 -3.76 -11.75 6.96
CA GLY A 11 -3.90 -13.11 7.48
C GLY A 11 -4.92 -13.24 8.61
N TRP A 12 -5.43 -14.45 8.83
CA TRP A 12 -6.51 -14.78 9.77
C TRP A 12 -7.86 -14.11 9.48
N SER A 13 -7.98 -13.46 8.31
CA SER A 13 -9.24 -12.91 7.86
C SER A 13 -9.92 -13.87 6.88
N TYR A 14 -11.10 -14.37 7.23
CA TYR A 14 -11.90 -15.38 6.51
C TYR A 14 -11.23 -16.75 6.38
N THR A 15 -9.93 -16.78 6.09
CA THR A 15 -9.13 -18.01 5.99
C THR A 15 -7.78 -17.79 6.68
N TRP A 16 -7.06 -18.87 6.98
CA TRP A 16 -5.78 -18.82 7.71
C TRP A 16 -4.80 -17.81 7.10
N GLN A 17 -4.47 -17.94 5.82
CA GLN A 17 -3.55 -17.00 5.16
C GLN A 17 -4.22 -15.72 4.62
N GLY A 18 -5.54 -15.60 4.69
CA GLY A 18 -6.29 -14.43 4.22
C GLY A 18 -6.38 -14.29 2.69
N HIS A 19 -5.75 -15.18 1.93
CA HIS A 19 -5.65 -15.10 0.46
C HIS A 19 -6.97 -15.20 -0.29
N ARG A 20 -8.04 -15.65 0.37
CA ARG A 20 -9.38 -15.78 -0.19
C ARG A 20 -10.36 -14.70 0.30
N ALA A 21 -9.89 -13.64 0.93
CA ALA A 21 -10.78 -12.59 1.44
C ALA A 21 -11.64 -11.97 0.34
N ASP A 22 -11.13 -11.85 -0.87
CA ASP A 22 -11.87 -11.33 -2.03
C ASP A 22 -13.15 -12.14 -2.35
N GLU A 23 -13.21 -13.43 -2.00
CA GLU A 23 -14.39 -14.27 -2.20
C GLU A 23 -15.51 -14.01 -1.16
N PHE A 24 -15.16 -13.52 0.02
CA PHE A 24 -16.08 -13.35 1.14
C PHE A 24 -16.44 -11.90 1.43
N ALA A 25 -15.58 -10.98 1.04
CA ALA A 25 -15.67 -9.56 1.37
C ALA A 25 -16.49 -8.73 0.37
N GLY A 26 -17.19 -9.33 -0.58
CA GLY A 26 -17.85 -8.66 -1.71
C GLY A 26 -18.95 -7.63 -1.36
N LYS A 27 -19.28 -7.44 -0.08
CA LYS A 27 -20.15 -6.35 0.40
C LYS A 27 -19.39 -5.10 0.84
N TYR A 28 -18.07 -5.15 0.85
CA TYR A 28 -17.18 -4.06 1.23
C TYR A 28 -16.44 -3.54 0.00
N ASN A 29 -16.02 -2.30 0.05
CA ASN A 29 -15.32 -1.67 -1.06
C ASN A 29 -13.80 -1.85 -0.95
N THR A 30 -13.17 -2.26 -2.05
CA THR A 30 -11.72 -2.10 -2.22
C THR A 30 -11.35 -0.60 -2.21
N ILE A 31 -10.08 -0.25 -2.14
CA ILE A 31 -9.63 1.15 -2.27
C ILE A 31 -10.14 1.74 -3.60
N TYR A 32 -10.01 1.00 -4.69
CA TYR A 32 -10.47 1.45 -6.01
C TYR A 32 -11.98 1.70 -6.04
N GLU A 33 -12.79 0.79 -5.54
CA GLU A 33 -14.25 0.93 -5.50
C GLU A 33 -14.68 2.10 -4.61
N ALA A 34 -14.03 2.25 -3.45
CA ALA A 34 -14.29 3.37 -2.55
C ALA A 34 -13.95 4.72 -3.21
N PHE A 35 -12.83 4.81 -3.94
CA PHE A 35 -12.47 6.02 -4.70
C PHE A 35 -13.46 6.28 -5.85
N CYS A 36 -13.92 5.23 -6.56
CA CYS A 36 -14.98 5.39 -7.57
C CYS A 36 -16.28 5.92 -6.96
N ASN A 37 -16.66 5.46 -5.78
CA ASN A 37 -17.85 5.94 -5.07
C ASN A 37 -17.69 7.40 -4.62
N GLU A 38 -16.46 7.80 -4.23
CA GLU A 38 -16.18 9.14 -3.72
C GLU A 38 -16.05 10.19 -4.82
N TYR A 39 -15.34 9.86 -5.89
CA TYR A 39 -14.95 10.83 -6.94
C TYR A 39 -15.70 10.67 -8.26
N GLY A 40 -16.52 9.62 -8.41
CA GLY A 40 -17.11 9.20 -9.68
C GLY A 40 -16.18 8.26 -10.47
N LYS A 41 -16.74 7.18 -10.99
CA LYS A 41 -16.00 6.14 -11.70
C LYS A 41 -15.26 6.66 -12.94
N GLU A 42 -15.80 7.65 -13.60
CA GLU A 42 -15.23 8.32 -14.78
C GLU A 42 -13.97 9.13 -14.45
N ASN A 43 -13.77 9.47 -13.17
CA ASN A 43 -12.63 10.25 -12.69
C ASN A 43 -11.54 9.37 -12.05
N VAL A 44 -11.74 8.07 -11.98
CA VAL A 44 -10.77 7.14 -11.35
C VAL A 44 -10.28 6.10 -12.35
N ILE A 45 -9.00 6.18 -12.68
CA ILE A 45 -8.34 5.24 -13.58
C ILE A 45 -7.63 4.18 -12.75
N LEU A 46 -8.02 2.90 -12.90
CA LEU A 46 -7.30 1.78 -12.29
C LEU A 46 -6.27 1.23 -13.28
N ASN A 47 -5.03 1.10 -12.83
CA ASN A 47 -4.01 0.30 -13.51
C ASN A 47 -3.24 -0.55 -12.50
N GLN A 48 -3.12 -1.83 -12.77
CA GLN A 48 -2.39 -2.79 -11.92
C GLN A 48 -0.99 -2.99 -12.49
N GLY A 49 -0.08 -2.05 -12.21
CA GLY A 49 1.30 -2.12 -12.69
C GLY A 49 2.09 -3.31 -12.11
N VAL A 50 1.79 -3.71 -10.89
CA VAL A 50 2.34 -4.90 -10.22
C VAL A 50 1.20 -5.66 -9.55
N THR A 51 1.18 -6.99 -9.71
CA THR A 51 0.18 -7.88 -9.10
C THR A 51 0.86 -9.09 -8.49
N TYR A 52 0.22 -9.67 -7.47
CA TYR A 52 0.71 -10.90 -6.84
C TYR A 52 0.28 -12.14 -7.61
N ASN A 53 1.15 -13.14 -7.61
CA ASN A 53 0.85 -14.47 -8.15
C ASN A 53 -0.06 -15.23 -7.17
N GLU A 54 -1.32 -15.44 -7.56
CA GLU A 54 -2.33 -16.11 -6.71
C GLU A 54 -2.00 -17.56 -6.38
N LYS A 55 -1.18 -18.22 -7.21
CA LYS A 55 -0.76 -19.62 -7.03
C LYS A 55 0.61 -19.74 -6.39
N GLY A 56 1.27 -18.63 -6.16
CA GLY A 56 2.60 -18.55 -5.62
C GLY A 56 2.65 -18.36 -4.11
N LYS A 57 3.84 -18.07 -3.61
CA LYS A 57 4.04 -17.63 -2.23
C LYS A 57 3.54 -16.17 -2.09
N TYR A 58 3.25 -15.73 -0.86
CA TYR A 58 2.65 -14.43 -0.64
C TYR A 58 3.44 -13.25 -1.23
N TRP A 59 4.76 -13.37 -1.36
CA TRP A 59 5.64 -12.33 -1.92
C TRP A 59 5.88 -12.45 -3.42
N GLU A 60 5.44 -13.55 -4.07
CA GLU A 60 5.66 -13.74 -5.49
C GLU A 60 4.74 -12.82 -6.29
N GLU A 61 5.34 -12.09 -7.19
CA GLU A 61 4.65 -11.17 -8.09
C GLU A 61 4.62 -11.73 -9.51
N ASN A 62 3.61 -11.36 -10.27
CA ASN A 62 3.56 -11.60 -11.71
C ASN A 62 4.51 -10.66 -12.43
N GLU A 63 4.73 -10.90 -13.73
CA GLU A 63 5.50 -10.00 -14.59
C GLU A 63 4.91 -8.59 -14.52
N PRO A 64 5.68 -7.56 -14.14
CA PRO A 64 5.17 -6.22 -13.92
C PRO A 64 4.76 -5.53 -15.23
N GLN A 65 3.66 -4.79 -15.19
CA GLN A 65 3.10 -4.04 -16.31
C GLN A 65 3.32 -2.53 -16.11
N ILE A 66 4.54 -2.12 -15.83
CA ILE A 66 4.89 -0.75 -15.43
C ILE A 66 4.57 0.26 -16.53
N GLN A 67 4.84 -0.06 -17.78
CA GLN A 67 4.57 0.86 -18.90
C GLN A 67 3.08 1.21 -19.03
N GLY A 68 2.19 0.23 -18.83
CA GLY A 68 0.74 0.46 -18.82
C GLY A 68 0.31 1.43 -17.71
N ALA A 69 0.93 1.32 -16.53
CA ALA A 69 0.66 2.23 -15.42
C ALA A 69 1.17 3.66 -15.72
N VAL A 70 2.35 3.79 -16.31
CA VAL A 70 2.90 5.09 -16.72
C VAL A 70 2.02 5.76 -17.79
N ASP A 71 1.53 4.99 -18.75
CA ASP A 71 0.68 5.53 -19.82
C ASP A 71 -0.70 5.98 -19.26
N ALA A 72 -1.27 5.21 -18.33
CA ALA A 72 -2.49 5.62 -17.61
C ALA A 72 -2.26 6.90 -16.80
N ALA A 73 -1.16 7.01 -16.10
CA ALA A 73 -0.81 8.14 -15.25
C ALA A 73 -0.70 9.48 -16.00
N LYS A 74 -0.33 9.45 -17.29
CA LYS A 74 -0.27 10.67 -18.14
C LYS A 74 -1.61 11.42 -18.22
N ASN A 75 -2.71 10.68 -18.10
CA ASN A 75 -4.08 11.21 -18.16
C ASN A 75 -4.68 11.54 -16.79
N ALA A 76 -3.92 11.39 -15.72
CA ALA A 76 -4.36 11.68 -14.35
C ALA A 76 -3.79 13.01 -13.84
N ASP A 77 -4.47 13.63 -12.89
CA ASP A 77 -3.97 14.81 -12.18
C ASP A 77 -3.08 14.42 -10.99
N VAL A 78 -3.41 13.30 -10.34
CA VAL A 78 -2.70 12.75 -9.18
C VAL A 78 -2.61 11.24 -9.32
N ILE A 79 -1.49 10.68 -8.90
CA ILE A 79 -1.25 9.24 -8.84
C ILE A 79 -1.38 8.79 -7.39
N VAL A 80 -2.26 7.83 -7.12
CA VAL A 80 -2.35 7.15 -5.82
C VAL A 80 -1.76 5.76 -6.00
N ALA A 81 -0.53 5.58 -5.57
CA ALA A 81 0.20 4.33 -5.68
C ALA A 81 -0.03 3.46 -4.43
N CYS A 82 -0.97 2.52 -4.52
CA CYS A 82 -1.25 1.56 -3.46
C CYS A 82 -0.26 0.39 -3.54
N ILE A 83 0.76 0.42 -2.72
CA ILE A 83 1.85 -0.54 -2.65
C ILE A 83 1.89 -1.19 -1.25
N GLY A 84 2.69 -2.23 -1.09
CA GLY A 84 2.85 -2.90 0.20
C GLY A 84 2.92 -4.41 0.09
N GLU A 85 2.24 -5.11 0.98
CA GLU A 85 2.29 -6.57 1.08
C GLU A 85 0.98 -7.24 0.64
N ASN A 86 1.07 -8.51 0.25
CA ASN A 86 -0.07 -9.40 0.11
C ASN A 86 -0.48 -9.93 1.49
N SER A 87 -1.59 -10.66 1.57
CA SER A 87 -1.99 -11.34 2.82
C SER A 87 -1.02 -12.47 3.17
N TYR A 88 -0.67 -12.57 4.44
CA TYR A 88 0.13 -13.65 5.01
C TYR A 88 -0.13 -13.76 6.52
N THR A 89 0.24 -14.88 7.09
CA THR A 89 0.35 -15.04 8.54
C THR A 89 1.39 -16.12 8.89
N GLU A 90 1.91 -16.04 10.11
CA GLU A 90 2.86 -17.00 10.69
C GLU A 90 4.12 -17.25 9.82
N THR A 91 4.67 -18.46 9.90
CA THR A 91 5.90 -18.87 9.22
C THR A 91 5.89 -18.62 7.70
N PRO A 92 4.79 -18.85 6.96
CA PRO A 92 4.74 -18.46 5.54
C PRO A 92 5.01 -16.99 5.27
N GLY A 93 4.78 -16.12 6.26
CA GLY A 93 5.06 -14.69 6.19
C GLY A 93 6.49 -14.29 6.58
N ASN A 94 7.40 -15.22 6.85
CA ASN A 94 8.78 -14.89 7.20
C ASN A 94 9.48 -14.14 6.07
N LEU A 95 10.30 -13.16 6.46
CA LEU A 95 11.13 -12.36 5.56
C LEU A 95 12.61 -12.67 5.76
N THR A 96 13.36 -12.56 4.68
CA THR A 96 14.83 -12.51 4.69
C THR A 96 15.36 -11.11 4.36
N ASP A 97 14.50 -10.22 3.88
CA ASP A 97 14.82 -8.84 3.51
C ASP A 97 13.63 -7.93 3.83
N LEU A 98 13.91 -6.74 4.37
CA LEU A 98 12.91 -5.73 4.70
C LEU A 98 12.55 -4.81 3.53
N TRP A 99 13.30 -4.79 2.44
CA TRP A 99 12.95 -3.96 1.30
C TRP A 99 11.58 -4.33 0.72
N LEU A 100 10.78 -3.30 0.40
CA LEU A 100 9.63 -3.48 -0.47
C LEU A 100 10.10 -4.07 -1.81
N SER A 101 9.29 -4.85 -2.48
CA SER A 101 9.70 -5.53 -3.70
C SER A 101 10.30 -4.56 -4.72
N GLU A 102 11.27 -5.01 -5.47
CA GLU A 102 11.93 -4.20 -6.50
C GLU A 102 10.94 -3.74 -7.57
N ASN A 103 10.00 -4.60 -7.97
CA ASN A 103 8.97 -4.25 -8.96
C ASN A 103 8.09 -3.10 -8.49
N GLN A 104 7.64 -3.11 -7.24
CA GLN A 104 6.83 -2.02 -6.69
C GLN A 104 7.63 -0.72 -6.57
N ARG A 105 8.88 -0.79 -6.13
CA ARG A 105 9.76 0.39 -6.07
C ARG A 105 10.05 0.95 -7.46
N ASN A 106 10.30 0.10 -8.45
CA ASN A 106 10.49 0.51 -9.83
C ASN A 106 9.22 1.12 -10.43
N LEU A 107 8.05 0.57 -10.13
CA LEU A 107 6.77 1.17 -10.52
C LEU A 107 6.67 2.62 -10.03
N VAL A 108 6.95 2.89 -8.75
CA VAL A 108 6.90 4.25 -8.19
C VAL A 108 7.92 5.16 -8.86
N LYS A 109 9.15 4.69 -9.10
CA LYS A 109 10.20 5.47 -9.80
C LYS A 109 9.77 5.87 -11.20
N GLU A 110 9.16 4.96 -11.95
CA GLU A 110 8.70 5.27 -13.31
C GLU A 110 7.46 6.18 -13.30
N LEU A 111 6.53 5.99 -12.35
CA LEU A 111 5.40 6.90 -12.18
C LEU A 111 5.84 8.32 -11.83
N ALA A 112 6.84 8.49 -10.96
CA ALA A 112 7.36 9.81 -10.59
C ALA A 112 7.97 10.57 -11.80
N LYS A 113 8.53 9.87 -12.78
CA LYS A 113 9.07 10.49 -14.02
C LYS A 113 7.98 11.15 -14.89
N THR A 114 6.72 10.83 -14.67
CA THR A 114 5.60 11.49 -15.38
C THR A 114 5.43 12.96 -15.00
N GLY A 115 6.03 13.40 -13.90
CA GLY A 115 5.88 14.74 -13.34
C GLY A 115 4.55 14.98 -12.63
N LYS A 116 3.69 13.96 -12.52
CA LYS A 116 2.44 14.03 -11.76
C LYS A 116 2.71 13.85 -10.28
N PRO A 117 1.95 14.51 -9.38
CA PRO A 117 2.04 14.24 -7.95
C PRO A 117 1.77 12.77 -7.63
N VAL A 118 2.62 12.17 -6.80
CA VAL A 118 2.49 10.79 -6.34
C VAL A 118 2.18 10.77 -4.86
N VAL A 119 1.08 10.12 -4.50
CA VAL A 119 0.73 9.79 -3.12
C VAL A 119 0.93 8.29 -2.94
N LEU A 120 1.81 7.90 -2.03
CA LEU A 120 1.97 6.49 -1.65
C LEU A 120 0.93 6.12 -0.61
N VAL A 121 0.25 5.02 -0.82
CA VAL A 121 -0.58 4.34 0.18
C VAL A 121 0.10 3.03 0.52
N LEU A 122 0.67 2.95 1.72
CA LEU A 122 1.36 1.77 2.22
C LEU A 122 0.35 0.86 2.90
N ASN A 123 0.12 -0.30 2.30
CA ASN A 123 -0.77 -1.33 2.81
C ASN A 123 0.08 -2.53 3.20
N GLU A 124 0.52 -2.58 4.45
CA GLU A 124 1.54 -3.52 4.92
C GLU A 124 1.35 -3.87 6.39
N GLY A 125 1.64 -5.11 6.76
CA GLY A 125 1.53 -5.59 8.15
C GLY A 125 2.77 -5.29 8.99
N ARG A 126 3.84 -4.84 8.38
CA ARG A 126 5.12 -4.47 9.00
C ARG A 126 5.83 -3.46 8.11
N PRO A 127 6.65 -2.57 8.66
CA PRO A 127 7.34 -1.55 7.86
C PRO A 127 8.30 -2.20 6.86
N ARG A 128 8.15 -1.84 5.59
CA ARG A 128 9.04 -2.25 4.50
C ARG A 128 9.89 -1.07 4.06
N LEU A 129 11.18 -1.30 3.82
CA LEU A 129 12.09 -0.23 3.42
C LEU A 129 11.69 0.37 2.08
N ILE A 130 11.51 1.69 2.07
CA ILE A 130 11.09 2.50 0.91
C ILE A 130 11.97 3.74 0.73
N ALA A 131 13.15 3.78 1.33
CA ALA A 131 14.00 4.97 1.36
C ALA A 131 14.38 5.52 -0.03
N ASP A 132 14.37 4.68 -1.06
CA ASP A 132 14.66 5.06 -2.45
C ASP A 132 13.43 5.60 -3.22
N ILE A 133 12.23 5.49 -2.68
CA ILE A 133 10.99 5.98 -3.29
C ILE A 133 10.27 7.02 -2.42
N GLU A 134 10.52 7.05 -1.12
CA GLU A 134 9.96 8.05 -0.21
C GLU A 134 10.18 9.49 -0.71
N PRO A 135 11.39 9.91 -1.15
CA PRO A 135 11.63 11.28 -1.61
C PRO A 135 10.88 11.64 -2.92
N LEU A 136 10.33 10.66 -3.62
CA LEU A 136 9.60 10.86 -4.88
C LEU A 136 8.12 11.15 -4.65
N ALA A 137 7.61 10.95 -3.43
CA ALA A 137 6.21 11.12 -3.08
C ALA A 137 5.93 12.52 -2.52
N GLN A 138 4.78 13.08 -2.85
CA GLN A 138 4.25 14.32 -2.29
C GLN A 138 3.44 14.07 -1.01
N GLY A 139 3.06 12.84 -0.76
CA GLY A 139 2.39 12.39 0.45
C GLY A 139 2.53 10.89 0.63
N ILE A 140 2.59 10.46 1.89
CA ILE A 140 2.64 9.04 2.26
C ILE A 140 1.59 8.78 3.32
N ILE A 141 0.76 7.78 3.10
CA ILE A 141 -0.29 7.35 4.01
C ILE A 141 -0.02 5.88 4.33
N ASP A 142 0.34 5.60 5.58
CA ASP A 142 0.44 4.24 6.06
C ASP A 142 -0.92 3.81 6.62
N ILE A 143 -1.54 2.84 5.97
CA ILE A 143 -2.85 2.31 6.37
C ILE A 143 -2.74 1.00 7.14
N LEU A 144 -1.54 0.46 7.30
CA LEU A 144 -1.31 -0.86 7.87
C LEU A 144 -2.20 -1.93 7.17
N ILE A 145 -2.87 -2.75 7.96
CA ILE A 145 -3.88 -3.72 7.50
C ILE A 145 -5.23 -3.29 8.10
N PRO A 146 -6.00 -2.42 7.40
CA PRO A 146 -7.15 -1.73 7.99
C PRO A 146 -8.43 -2.57 8.03
N GLY A 147 -8.44 -3.75 7.39
CA GLY A 147 -9.61 -4.60 7.28
C GLY A 147 -10.65 -4.13 6.27
N ASN A 148 -11.80 -4.77 6.30
CA ASN A 148 -12.89 -4.60 5.33
C ASN A 148 -13.35 -3.16 5.07
N MET A 149 -13.27 -2.28 6.06
CA MET A 149 -13.71 -0.88 5.96
C MET A 149 -12.58 0.08 5.52
N GLY A 150 -11.39 -0.47 5.27
CA GLY A 150 -10.19 0.32 4.97
C GLY A 150 -10.29 1.16 3.71
N GLY A 151 -10.93 0.64 2.67
CA GLY A 151 -11.15 1.37 1.42
C GLY A 151 -11.98 2.63 1.63
N ASP A 152 -13.15 2.50 2.25
CA ASP A 152 -14.06 3.62 2.52
C ASP A 152 -13.44 4.63 3.50
N ALA A 153 -12.75 4.16 4.54
CA ALA A 153 -12.06 5.03 5.49
C ALA A 153 -10.97 5.86 4.81
N LEU A 154 -10.16 5.24 3.95
CA LEU A 154 -9.12 5.94 3.18
C LEU A 154 -9.73 6.97 2.23
N ALA A 155 -10.79 6.62 1.51
CA ALA A 155 -11.48 7.56 0.61
C ALA A 155 -12.00 8.78 1.36
N ASN A 156 -12.61 8.61 2.54
CA ASN A 156 -13.08 9.72 3.39
C ASN A 156 -11.93 10.62 3.90
N LEU A 157 -10.77 10.02 4.22
CA LEU A 157 -9.60 10.79 4.65
C LEU A 157 -9.01 11.61 3.50
N VAL A 158 -8.82 10.98 2.34
CA VAL A 158 -8.20 11.64 1.17
C VAL A 158 -9.12 12.71 0.58
N SER A 159 -10.44 12.53 0.61
CA SER A 159 -11.41 13.54 0.17
C SER A 159 -11.61 14.70 1.17
N GLY A 160 -11.07 14.58 2.38
CA GLY A 160 -11.24 15.60 3.42
C GLY A 160 -12.57 15.52 4.18
N LYS A 161 -13.40 14.50 3.95
CA LYS A 161 -14.62 14.23 4.75
C LYS A 161 -14.27 13.87 6.19
N SER A 162 -13.11 13.28 6.40
CA SER A 162 -12.54 13.00 7.71
C SER A 162 -11.11 13.54 7.76
N ASN A 163 -10.63 13.84 8.97
CA ASN A 163 -9.27 14.35 9.15
C ASN A 163 -8.33 13.24 9.63
N PHE A 164 -7.07 13.29 9.19
CA PHE A 164 -6.03 12.43 9.72
C PHE A 164 -5.78 12.74 11.19
N SER A 165 -5.92 11.77 12.07
CA SER A 165 -5.66 11.91 13.51
C SER A 165 -4.69 10.85 14.04
N GLY A 166 -4.44 9.81 13.27
CA GLY A 166 -3.50 8.76 13.61
C GLY A 166 -2.06 9.26 13.68
N LYS A 167 -1.30 8.71 14.60
CA LYS A 167 0.15 8.89 14.74
C LYS A 167 0.83 7.57 14.45
N MET A 168 2.02 7.61 13.86
CA MET A 168 2.82 6.39 13.68
C MET A 168 3.12 5.78 15.05
N PRO A 169 2.79 4.49 15.26
CA PRO A 169 3.02 3.81 16.54
C PRO A 169 4.47 3.35 16.72
N TYR A 170 5.32 3.57 15.74
CA TYR A 170 6.74 3.22 15.73
C TYR A 170 7.51 4.20 14.83
N THR A 171 8.83 4.19 14.93
CA THR A 171 9.70 4.88 13.97
C THR A 171 9.79 4.05 12.69
N TYR A 172 9.38 4.62 11.57
CA TYR A 172 9.48 3.95 10.28
C TYR A 172 10.96 3.83 9.86
N PRO A 173 11.49 2.63 9.63
CA PRO A 173 12.92 2.44 9.38
C PRO A 173 13.31 2.96 7.99
N LYS A 174 14.41 3.70 7.93
CA LYS A 174 14.97 4.17 6.66
C LYS A 174 15.95 3.16 6.05
N GLU A 175 16.67 2.45 6.91
CA GLU A 175 17.74 1.52 6.53
C GLU A 175 17.68 0.23 7.35
N ILE A 176 18.28 -0.83 6.83
CA ILE A 176 18.50 -2.08 7.57
C ILE A 176 19.40 -1.78 8.77
N ASN A 177 19.10 -2.37 9.92
CA ASN A 177 19.81 -2.15 11.17
C ASN A 177 19.85 -0.68 11.65
N SER A 178 18.88 0.11 11.26
CA SER A 178 18.67 1.43 11.83
C SER A 178 18.50 1.32 13.35
N LEU A 179 19.30 2.09 14.11
CA LEU A 179 19.20 2.20 15.57
C LEU A 179 18.07 3.16 15.98
N ALA A 180 16.96 3.15 15.26
CA ALA A 180 15.78 3.93 15.62
C ALA A 180 15.25 3.46 16.98
N ASN A 181 15.08 4.39 17.93
CA ASN A 181 14.50 4.07 19.22
C ASN A 181 13.06 3.56 19.04
N TYR A 182 12.79 2.41 19.61
CA TYR A 182 11.43 1.84 19.63
C TYR A 182 10.50 2.61 20.57
N ASP A 183 11.08 3.28 21.56
CA ASP A 183 10.37 3.96 22.63
C ASP A 183 10.15 5.44 22.29
N PHE A 184 8.91 5.86 22.09
CA PHE A 184 8.51 7.23 21.71
C PHE A 184 8.51 8.24 22.87
N LYS A 185 9.30 8.02 23.90
CA LYS A 185 9.41 8.96 25.01
C LYS A 185 10.19 10.20 24.58
N LYS A 186 9.68 11.39 24.93
CA LYS A 186 10.33 12.68 24.64
C LYS A 186 11.73 12.84 25.25
N SER A 187 12.12 11.94 26.17
CA SER A 187 13.41 11.95 26.85
C SER A 187 14.52 11.22 26.10
N GLU A 188 14.23 10.61 24.95
CA GLU A 188 15.22 9.89 24.17
C GLU A 188 15.60 10.73 22.95
N GLU A 189 16.87 11.11 22.88
CA GLU A 189 17.43 11.73 21.68
C GLU A 189 17.65 10.65 20.63
N VAL A 190 17.04 10.85 19.46
CA VAL A 190 17.31 10.05 18.28
C VAL A 190 18.52 10.66 17.60
N GLY A 191 19.65 9.95 17.67
CA GLY A 191 20.90 10.36 17.01
C GLY A 191 20.83 10.26 15.48
#